data_81502b3c872b23f880a2915e4e14666e
#
_entry.id   81502b3c872b23f880a2915e4e14666e
#
_cell.length_a   1.000
_cell.length_b   1.000
_cell.length_c   1.000
_cell.angle_alpha   90.00
_cell.angle_beta   90.00
_cell.angle_gamma   90.00
#
_symmetry.space_group_name_H-M   'P 1'
#
loop_
_entity.id
_entity.type
_entity.pdbx_description
1 polymer ?
#
loop_
_entity_poly.entity_id
_entity_poly.type
_entity_poly.pdbx_seq_one_letter_code
_entity_poly.pdbx_strand_id
1 'polypeptide(L)'
;MDGLNILTDPVWSERVSPVSFVGPRRHRPPGIRFSDLPRIDTVLVSHNHYDHMDVATLRRLAAAHHPPLFAGLGNTAFLEKHGVPGSRDLDWWESVPLAPGVTLTAVPARHFSSRTPFDRDRTLWCGWVVTGPSGSVYFAGDTGWGSHFQMIRERFPNLRLALLPIGAYRPRWFMSQAHINPEEAIRAQETLGAETAVAIHFGTFDQADDGELEPVEELKAALAHHPDPKHRFLALDNGESLDLPLLPGERLPSEALAKEGQG
;
A
#
# COMPACT_ATOMS: atom_id res chain seq x y z
N MET A 1 6.32 4.03 -11.10
CA MET A 1 6.74 2.75 -11.68
C MET A 1 6.41 2.78 -13.16
N ASP A 2 7.37 2.49 -14.04
CA ASP A 2 7.20 2.44 -15.50
C ASP A 2 6.46 3.67 -16.09
N GLY A 3 6.81 4.86 -15.61
CA GLY A 3 6.20 6.13 -16.00
C GLY A 3 4.85 6.45 -15.36
N LEU A 4 4.32 5.59 -14.48
CA LEU A 4 3.07 5.82 -13.76
C LEU A 4 3.30 6.32 -12.33
N ASN A 5 2.53 7.32 -11.93
CA ASN A 5 2.40 7.80 -10.57
C ASN A 5 1.21 7.12 -9.90
N ILE A 6 1.48 6.19 -9.00
CA ILE A 6 0.49 5.35 -8.32
C ILE A 6 0.42 5.74 -6.85
N LEU A 7 -0.76 6.05 -6.34
CA LEU A 7 -1.00 6.24 -4.91
C LEU A 7 -1.67 5.00 -4.30
N THR A 8 -1.18 4.59 -3.13
CA THR A 8 -1.75 3.51 -2.33
C THR A 8 -2.34 4.07 -1.05
N ASP A 9 -3.59 3.72 -0.73
CA ASP A 9 -4.33 4.12 0.48
C ASP A 9 -4.08 5.60 0.89
N PRO A 10 -4.36 6.58 0.00
CA PRO A 10 -3.99 7.96 0.25
C PRO A 10 -4.88 8.63 1.30
N VAL A 11 -4.25 9.18 2.36
CA VAL A 11 -4.94 9.87 3.46
C VAL A 11 -4.30 11.24 3.72
N TRP A 12 -5.07 12.32 3.52
CA TRP A 12 -4.69 13.70 3.88
C TRP A 12 -5.55 14.28 5.00
N SER A 13 -6.61 13.56 5.43
CA SER A 13 -7.46 14.00 6.54
C SER A 13 -6.70 14.04 7.87
N GLU A 14 -7.07 14.99 8.73
CA GLU A 14 -6.52 15.12 10.09
C GLU A 14 -6.92 13.95 11.00
N ARG A 15 -8.08 13.34 10.74
CA ARG A 15 -8.62 12.23 11.51
C ARG A 15 -9.14 11.13 10.62
N VAL A 16 -8.95 9.90 11.06
CA VAL A 16 -9.47 8.70 10.41
C VAL A 16 -10.65 8.18 11.21
N SER A 17 -11.83 8.73 10.90
CA SER A 17 -13.06 8.52 11.67
C SER A 17 -14.29 8.85 10.81
N PRO A 18 -15.49 8.32 11.14
CA PRO A 18 -16.74 8.70 10.50
C PRO A 18 -17.09 10.19 10.65
N VAL A 19 -16.50 10.87 11.64
CA VAL A 19 -16.73 12.30 11.93
C VAL A 19 -15.40 13.03 12.11
N SER A 20 -15.38 14.34 11.81
CA SER A 20 -14.13 15.12 11.78
C SER A 20 -13.62 15.59 13.15
N PHE A 21 -14.43 15.48 14.21
CA PHE A 21 -14.13 16.06 15.53
C PHE A 21 -13.72 15.02 16.61
N VAL A 22 -13.84 13.72 16.34
CA VAL A 22 -13.43 12.64 17.25
C VAL A 22 -12.76 11.50 16.46
N GLY A 23 -12.05 10.61 17.13
CA GLY A 23 -11.29 9.49 16.56
C GLY A 23 -9.81 9.80 16.38
N PRO A 24 -9.01 8.83 15.93
CA PRO A 24 -7.57 8.96 15.82
C PRO A 24 -7.17 10.18 14.99
N ARG A 25 -6.27 11.00 15.54
CA ARG A 25 -5.72 12.16 14.87
C ARG A 25 -4.29 11.85 14.42
N ARG A 26 -3.90 12.37 13.26
CA ARG A 26 -2.51 12.19 12.81
C ARG A 26 -1.51 12.90 13.71
N HIS A 27 -0.39 12.25 13.97
CA HIS A 27 0.73 12.80 14.75
C HIS A 27 1.55 13.80 13.95
N ARG A 28 1.74 13.52 12.67
CA ARG A 28 2.59 14.30 11.78
C ARG A 28 1.87 14.64 10.46
N PRO A 29 2.21 15.74 9.79
CA PRO A 29 1.60 16.10 8.50
C PRO A 29 1.92 15.03 7.44
N PRO A 30 1.12 14.96 6.36
CA PRO A 30 1.48 14.14 5.20
C PRO A 30 2.88 14.50 4.67
N GLY A 31 3.66 13.48 4.28
CA GLY A 31 5.03 13.67 3.79
C GLY A 31 5.12 14.50 2.51
N ILE A 32 4.05 14.55 1.72
CA ILE A 32 3.90 15.41 0.53
C ILE A 32 2.64 16.24 0.71
N ARG A 33 2.72 17.55 0.48
CA ARG A 33 1.51 18.40 0.44
C ARG A 33 0.66 18.00 -0.77
N PHE A 34 -0.65 18.02 -0.62
CA PHE A 34 -1.57 17.65 -1.71
C PHE A 34 -1.35 18.50 -2.97
N SER A 35 -1.01 19.79 -2.79
CA SER A 35 -0.71 20.71 -3.90
C SER A 35 0.57 20.39 -4.67
N ASP A 36 1.47 19.63 -4.09
CA ASP A 36 2.78 19.29 -4.64
C ASP A 36 2.79 17.91 -5.32
N LEU A 37 1.63 17.22 -5.31
CA LEU A 37 1.49 15.96 -6.00
C LEU A 37 1.71 16.14 -7.51
N PRO A 38 2.50 15.28 -8.15
CA PRO A 38 2.50 15.18 -9.60
C PRO A 38 1.12 14.72 -10.09
N ARG A 39 0.91 14.70 -11.41
CA ARG A 39 -0.28 14.05 -11.96
C ARG A 39 -0.32 12.61 -11.45
N ILE A 40 -1.46 12.21 -10.89
CA ILE A 40 -1.69 10.84 -10.41
C ILE A 40 -2.38 10.05 -11.52
N ASP A 41 -1.80 8.92 -11.89
CA ASP A 41 -2.27 8.07 -12.97
C ASP A 41 -3.19 6.96 -12.47
N THR A 42 -3.05 6.53 -11.20
CA THR A 42 -3.97 5.57 -10.59
C THR A 42 -3.95 5.66 -9.05
N VAL A 43 -5.06 5.27 -8.42
CA VAL A 43 -5.21 5.15 -6.98
C VAL A 43 -5.63 3.73 -6.62
N LEU A 44 -4.95 3.12 -5.67
CA LEU A 44 -5.22 1.78 -5.15
C LEU A 44 -5.70 1.89 -3.71
N VAL A 45 -6.85 1.31 -3.40
CA VAL A 45 -7.42 1.26 -2.05
C VAL A 45 -7.49 -0.20 -1.61
N SER A 46 -6.78 -0.55 -0.55
CA SER A 46 -6.69 -1.93 -0.05
C SER A 46 -8.00 -2.41 0.57
N HIS A 47 -8.63 -1.58 1.38
CA HIS A 47 -9.89 -1.89 2.07
C HIS A 47 -10.61 -0.62 2.56
N ASN A 48 -11.78 -0.79 3.16
CA ASN A 48 -12.68 0.33 3.44
C ASN A 48 -12.51 0.98 4.82
N HIS A 49 -11.53 0.63 5.66
CA HIS A 49 -11.30 1.33 6.92
C HIS A 49 -10.98 2.81 6.69
N TYR A 50 -11.22 3.64 7.71
CA TYR A 50 -11.14 5.10 7.59
C TYR A 50 -9.72 5.61 7.34
N ASP A 51 -8.71 4.89 7.77
CA ASP A 51 -7.28 5.16 7.60
C ASP A 51 -6.70 4.64 6.28
N HIS A 52 -7.51 4.00 5.43
CA HIS A 52 -7.15 3.55 4.09
C HIS A 52 -8.06 4.14 3.01
N MET A 53 -9.37 4.16 3.25
CA MET A 53 -10.35 4.77 2.35
C MET A 53 -10.81 6.13 2.90
N ASP A 54 -9.95 7.12 2.80
CA ASP A 54 -10.28 8.52 3.13
C ASP A 54 -11.07 9.17 2.00
N VAL A 55 -12.39 9.13 2.12
CA VAL A 55 -13.32 9.65 1.10
C VAL A 55 -13.06 11.13 0.79
N ALA A 56 -12.67 11.94 1.78
CA ALA A 56 -12.37 13.35 1.54
C ALA A 56 -11.15 13.52 0.62
N THR A 57 -10.10 12.76 0.87
CA THR A 57 -8.91 12.71 0.01
C THR A 57 -9.23 12.17 -1.38
N LEU A 58 -9.97 11.06 -1.47
CA LEU A 58 -10.32 10.44 -2.75
C LEU A 58 -11.16 11.37 -3.64
N ARG A 59 -12.10 12.13 -3.06
CA ARG A 59 -12.83 13.20 -3.79
C ARG A 59 -11.91 14.28 -4.34
N ARG A 60 -10.94 14.73 -3.54
CA ARG A 60 -9.96 15.74 -3.98
C ARG A 60 -9.11 15.22 -5.13
N LEU A 61 -8.66 13.96 -5.05
CA LEU A 61 -7.91 13.30 -6.12
C LEU A 61 -8.75 13.13 -7.38
N ALA A 62 -10.00 12.68 -7.25
CA ALA A 62 -10.92 12.56 -8.37
C ALA A 62 -11.15 13.91 -9.07
N ALA A 63 -11.29 15.01 -8.32
CA ALA A 63 -11.48 16.33 -8.86
C ALA A 63 -10.22 16.94 -9.50
N ALA A 64 -9.04 16.68 -8.94
CA ALA A 64 -7.79 17.32 -9.38
C ALA A 64 -7.07 16.54 -10.49
N HIS A 65 -7.09 15.20 -10.45
CA HIS A 65 -6.27 14.34 -11.30
C HIS A 65 -7.08 13.39 -12.18
N HIS A 66 -8.35 13.12 -11.82
CA HIS A 66 -9.26 12.17 -12.51
C HIS A 66 -8.65 10.77 -12.72
N PRO A 67 -7.94 10.21 -11.73
CA PRO A 67 -7.30 8.92 -11.90
C PRO A 67 -8.34 7.79 -11.84
N PRO A 68 -8.18 6.69 -12.58
CA PRO A 68 -8.87 5.45 -12.24
C PRO A 68 -8.51 5.04 -10.82
N LEU A 69 -9.53 4.60 -10.06
CA LEU A 69 -9.39 4.10 -8.70
C LEU A 69 -9.77 2.62 -8.67
N PHE A 70 -8.96 1.80 -8.02
CA PHE A 70 -9.22 0.39 -7.84
C PHE A 70 -9.38 0.04 -6.37
N ALA A 71 -10.36 -0.81 -6.06
CA ALA A 71 -10.65 -1.31 -4.72
C ALA A 71 -11.09 -2.78 -4.78
N GLY A 72 -11.17 -3.46 -3.65
CA GLY A 72 -11.76 -4.80 -3.57
C GLY A 72 -13.28 -4.77 -3.82
N LEU A 73 -13.87 -5.91 -4.19
CA LEU A 73 -15.29 -6.06 -4.52
C LEU A 73 -16.24 -5.36 -3.53
N GLY A 74 -17.26 -4.70 -4.06
CA GLY A 74 -18.33 -4.06 -3.31
C GLY A 74 -18.03 -2.64 -2.82
N ASN A 75 -16.83 -2.10 -3.06
CA ASN A 75 -16.46 -0.74 -2.65
C ASN A 75 -16.90 0.35 -3.64
N THR A 76 -16.99 0.04 -4.93
CA THR A 76 -17.33 1.01 -5.99
C THR A 76 -18.66 1.70 -5.73
N ALA A 77 -19.70 0.96 -5.37
CA ALA A 77 -21.03 1.54 -5.12
C ALA A 77 -21.00 2.54 -3.95
N PHE A 78 -20.19 2.28 -2.91
CA PHE A 78 -19.99 3.21 -1.82
C PHE A 78 -19.22 4.46 -2.27
N LEU A 79 -18.14 4.28 -3.02
CA LEU A 79 -17.29 5.37 -3.52
C LEU A 79 -18.06 6.31 -4.46
N GLU A 80 -18.81 5.78 -5.41
CA GLU A 80 -19.65 6.56 -6.34
C GLU A 80 -20.71 7.36 -5.59
N LYS A 81 -21.43 6.73 -4.66
CA LYS A 81 -22.42 7.41 -3.80
C LYS A 81 -21.79 8.57 -3.01
N HIS A 82 -20.50 8.47 -2.70
CA HIS A 82 -19.78 9.49 -1.94
C HIS A 82 -18.95 10.44 -2.81
N GLY A 83 -19.22 10.54 -4.12
CA GLY A 83 -18.63 11.51 -5.02
C GLY A 83 -17.20 11.18 -5.47
N VAL A 84 -16.87 9.90 -5.55
CA VAL A 84 -15.62 9.38 -6.13
C VAL A 84 -15.98 8.55 -7.38
N PRO A 85 -16.21 9.19 -8.53
CA PRO A 85 -16.59 8.49 -9.76
C PRO A 85 -15.40 7.76 -10.39
N GLY A 86 -15.70 6.76 -11.23
CA GLY A 86 -14.69 6.05 -12.02
C GLY A 86 -13.91 4.99 -11.23
N SER A 87 -14.37 4.64 -10.03
CA SER A 87 -13.83 3.52 -9.27
C SER A 87 -14.21 2.17 -9.90
N ARG A 88 -13.34 1.17 -9.72
CA ARG A 88 -13.52 -0.19 -10.22
C ARG A 88 -13.22 -1.18 -9.11
N ASP A 89 -14.10 -2.18 -8.99
CA ASP A 89 -13.93 -3.31 -8.08
C ASP A 89 -13.12 -4.42 -8.75
N LEU A 90 -12.24 -5.09 -7.99
CA LEU A 90 -11.55 -6.30 -8.39
C LEU A 90 -11.70 -7.38 -7.32
N ASP A 91 -11.87 -8.63 -7.74
CA ASP A 91 -11.77 -9.78 -6.87
C ASP A 91 -10.31 -10.24 -6.71
N TRP A 92 -10.01 -11.03 -5.70
CA TRP A 92 -8.70 -11.64 -5.56
C TRP A 92 -8.28 -12.39 -6.81
N TRP A 93 -7.05 -12.15 -7.26
CA TRP A 93 -6.44 -12.70 -8.46
C TRP A 93 -6.98 -12.15 -9.78
N GLU A 94 -7.94 -11.24 -9.75
CA GLU A 94 -8.29 -10.47 -10.95
C GLU A 94 -7.20 -9.47 -11.30
N SER A 95 -6.99 -9.31 -12.60
CA SER A 95 -5.95 -8.42 -13.14
C SER A 95 -6.51 -7.51 -14.20
N VAL A 96 -6.01 -6.27 -14.24
CA VAL A 96 -6.35 -5.28 -15.25
C VAL A 96 -5.09 -4.58 -15.77
N PRO A 97 -5.06 -4.20 -17.05
CA PRO A 97 -3.98 -3.35 -17.56
C PRO A 97 -4.11 -1.92 -17.00
N LEU A 98 -3.01 -1.34 -16.54
CA LEU A 98 -2.90 0.08 -16.18
C LEU A 98 -2.33 0.91 -17.33
N ALA A 99 -1.33 0.34 -18.05
CA ALA A 99 -0.68 0.93 -19.22
C ALA A 99 -0.12 -0.20 -20.10
N PRO A 100 0.38 0.09 -21.30
CA PRO A 100 1.09 -0.91 -22.12
C PRO A 100 2.21 -1.58 -21.31
N GLY A 101 2.12 -2.89 -21.15
CA GLY A 101 3.09 -3.69 -20.40
C GLY A 101 3.01 -3.58 -18.87
N VAL A 102 2.08 -2.80 -18.29
CA VAL A 102 1.88 -2.67 -16.85
C VAL A 102 0.52 -3.23 -16.45
N THR A 103 0.53 -4.19 -15.52
CA THR A 103 -0.68 -4.88 -15.04
C THR A 103 -0.83 -4.72 -13.53
N LEU A 104 -2.05 -4.44 -13.08
CA LEU A 104 -2.46 -4.46 -11.68
C LEU A 104 -3.18 -5.77 -11.38
N THR A 105 -2.85 -6.41 -10.27
CA THR A 105 -3.54 -7.61 -9.77
C THR A 105 -3.95 -7.40 -8.31
N ALA A 106 -5.22 -7.64 -7.98
CA ALA A 106 -5.67 -7.74 -6.61
C ALA A 106 -5.24 -9.09 -6.02
N VAL A 107 -4.66 -9.09 -4.82
CA VAL A 107 -4.18 -10.32 -4.18
C VAL A 107 -4.78 -10.48 -2.78
N PRO A 108 -4.93 -11.71 -2.27
CA PRO A 108 -5.47 -11.93 -0.93
C PRO A 108 -4.67 -11.24 0.16
N ALA A 109 -5.38 -10.82 1.21
CA ALA A 109 -4.82 -10.38 2.47
C ALA A 109 -5.62 -11.03 3.62
N ARG A 110 -5.04 -11.10 4.80
CA ARG A 110 -5.72 -11.60 5.99
C ARG A 110 -6.15 -10.43 6.87
N HIS A 111 -7.30 -9.86 6.55
CA HIS A 111 -7.83 -8.69 7.23
C HIS A 111 -9.37 -8.75 7.27
N PHE A 112 -10.02 -7.62 7.33
CA PHE A 112 -11.48 -7.48 7.28
C PHE A 112 -11.86 -6.09 6.75
N SER A 113 -13.13 -5.90 6.42
CA SER A 113 -13.69 -4.60 6.07
C SER A 113 -14.75 -4.18 7.07
N SER A 114 -14.82 -2.90 7.40
CA SER A 114 -15.90 -2.32 8.21
C SER A 114 -15.81 -0.79 8.22
N ARG A 115 -16.93 -0.10 8.08
CA ARG A 115 -17.08 1.34 8.32
C ARG A 115 -18.16 1.65 9.35
N THR A 116 -19.02 0.68 9.64
CA THR A 116 -20.10 0.77 10.62
C THR A 116 -20.20 -0.52 11.43
N PRO A 117 -20.89 -0.55 12.55
CA PRO A 117 -21.10 -1.80 13.31
C PRO A 117 -21.88 -2.89 12.55
N PHE A 118 -22.47 -2.55 11.37
CA PHE A 118 -23.41 -3.43 10.64
C PHE A 118 -22.90 -3.87 9.26
N ASP A 119 -21.71 -3.45 8.84
CA ASP A 119 -21.20 -3.71 7.49
C ASP A 119 -19.88 -4.49 7.47
N ARG A 120 -19.51 -5.14 8.59
CA ARG A 120 -18.32 -5.98 8.66
C ARG A 120 -18.35 -7.04 7.56
N ASP A 121 -17.22 -7.13 6.85
CA ASP A 121 -16.96 -8.12 5.77
C ASP A 121 -17.96 -8.08 4.60
N ARG A 122 -18.63 -6.92 4.38
CA ARG A 122 -19.54 -6.73 3.25
C ARG A 122 -18.85 -6.24 1.98
N THR A 123 -17.62 -5.79 2.08
CA THR A 123 -16.76 -5.46 0.95
C THR A 123 -15.46 -6.23 1.07
N LEU A 124 -14.83 -6.51 -0.05
CA LEU A 124 -13.55 -7.22 -0.06
C LEU A 124 -12.41 -6.30 0.34
N TRP A 125 -11.39 -6.87 0.97
CA TRP A 125 -10.07 -6.30 1.24
C TRP A 125 -9.01 -7.04 0.45
N CYS A 126 -7.93 -6.39 0.06
CA CYS A 126 -6.89 -6.98 -0.77
C CYS A 126 -5.55 -6.25 -0.61
N GLY A 127 -4.47 -6.93 -0.94
CA GLY A 127 -3.23 -6.31 -1.36
C GLY A 127 -3.23 -6.09 -2.86
N TRP A 128 -2.20 -5.41 -3.37
CA TRP A 128 -2.03 -5.09 -4.78
C TRP A 128 -0.65 -5.51 -5.27
N VAL A 129 -0.59 -6.16 -6.42
CA VAL A 129 0.68 -6.35 -7.14
C VAL A 129 0.61 -5.58 -8.45
N VAL A 130 1.56 -4.68 -8.66
CA VAL A 130 1.78 -4.00 -9.93
C VAL A 130 2.98 -4.65 -10.60
N THR A 131 2.78 -5.20 -11.78
CA THR A 131 3.82 -5.85 -12.57
C THR A 131 4.06 -5.06 -13.85
N GLY A 132 5.31 -4.73 -14.14
CA GLY A 132 5.70 -4.01 -15.34
C GLY A 132 7.11 -4.40 -15.79
N PRO A 133 7.65 -3.74 -16.84
CA PRO A 133 9.00 -3.97 -17.33
C PRO A 133 10.08 -3.85 -16.24
N SER A 134 9.91 -2.93 -15.29
CA SER A 134 10.82 -2.73 -14.17
C SER A 134 10.64 -3.74 -13.03
N GLY A 135 9.88 -4.82 -13.21
CA GLY A 135 9.63 -5.86 -12.21
C GLY A 135 8.27 -5.75 -11.54
N SER A 136 8.13 -6.38 -10.37
CA SER A 136 6.86 -6.40 -9.63
C SER A 136 7.00 -5.69 -8.28
N VAL A 137 5.97 -4.92 -7.92
CA VAL A 137 5.83 -4.23 -6.63
C VAL A 137 4.58 -4.73 -5.92
N TYR A 138 4.73 -5.17 -4.69
CA TYR A 138 3.62 -5.59 -3.82
C TYR A 138 3.32 -4.54 -2.76
N PHE A 139 2.07 -4.12 -2.67
CA PHE A 139 1.51 -3.33 -1.58
C PHE A 139 0.56 -4.21 -0.77
N ALA A 140 0.89 -4.45 0.48
CA ALA A 140 0.13 -5.39 1.30
C ALA A 140 -1.23 -4.81 1.78
N GLY A 141 -1.34 -3.49 1.94
CA GLY A 141 -2.39 -2.92 2.78
C GLY A 141 -2.23 -3.42 4.21
N ASP A 142 -3.35 -3.66 4.89
CA ASP A 142 -3.35 -4.30 6.20
C ASP A 142 -3.52 -5.80 6.09
N THR A 143 -2.74 -6.53 6.87
CA THR A 143 -2.80 -7.98 6.87
C THR A 143 -2.22 -8.61 8.13
N GLY A 144 -2.87 -9.67 8.64
CA GLY A 144 -2.27 -10.63 9.54
C GLY A 144 -1.40 -11.63 8.81
N TRP A 145 -0.66 -12.46 9.56
CA TRP A 145 0.15 -13.53 9.00
C TRP A 145 -0.73 -14.64 8.42
N GLY A 146 -0.42 -15.11 7.19
CA GLY A 146 -1.17 -16.18 6.54
C GLY A 146 -0.46 -16.79 5.34
N SER A 147 -1.07 -17.85 4.78
CA SER A 147 -0.56 -18.55 3.59
C SER A 147 -0.58 -17.73 2.31
N HIS A 148 -1.29 -16.59 2.30
CA HIS A 148 -1.35 -15.71 1.13
C HIS A 148 0.02 -15.18 0.70
N PHE A 149 0.97 -14.97 1.61
CA PHE A 149 2.34 -14.59 1.26
C PHE A 149 3.02 -15.63 0.36
N GLN A 150 2.87 -16.92 0.70
CA GLN A 150 3.38 -18.00 -0.13
C GLN A 150 2.65 -18.07 -1.49
N MET A 151 1.32 -17.92 -1.51
CA MET A 151 0.53 -17.92 -2.75
C MET A 151 0.92 -16.75 -3.67
N ILE A 152 1.22 -15.58 -3.10
CA ILE A 152 1.70 -14.41 -3.85
C ILE A 152 3.10 -14.70 -4.42
N ARG A 153 4.01 -15.27 -3.61
CA ARG A 153 5.36 -15.67 -4.06
C ARG A 153 5.32 -16.63 -5.25
N GLU A 154 4.45 -17.63 -5.20
CA GLU A 154 4.32 -18.61 -6.28
C GLU A 154 3.85 -17.97 -7.58
N ARG A 155 2.99 -16.95 -7.49
CA ARG A 155 2.44 -16.26 -8.66
C ARG A 155 3.31 -15.11 -9.17
N PHE A 156 4.04 -14.46 -8.25
CA PHE A 156 4.93 -13.33 -8.54
C PHE A 156 6.34 -13.59 -7.97
N PRO A 157 7.13 -14.46 -8.61
CA PRO A 157 8.41 -14.92 -8.06
C PRO A 157 9.51 -13.84 -8.01
N ASN A 158 9.33 -12.71 -8.72
CA ASN A 158 10.34 -11.66 -8.87
C ASN A 158 9.84 -10.32 -8.31
N LEU A 159 9.52 -10.30 -7.00
CA LEU A 159 9.15 -9.06 -6.33
C LEU A 159 10.39 -8.23 -6.04
N ARG A 160 10.47 -7.03 -6.62
CA ARG A 160 11.53 -6.05 -6.34
C ARG A 160 11.29 -5.29 -5.05
N LEU A 161 10.03 -4.97 -4.78
CA LEU A 161 9.62 -4.18 -3.64
C LEU A 161 8.37 -4.76 -3.01
N ALA A 162 8.37 -4.84 -1.68
CA ALA A 162 7.18 -5.10 -0.87
C ALA A 162 6.96 -3.94 0.11
N LEU A 163 5.77 -3.38 0.12
CA LEU A 163 5.31 -2.40 1.11
C LEU A 163 4.53 -3.17 2.17
N LEU A 164 5.12 -3.32 3.38
CA LEU A 164 4.62 -4.22 4.43
C LEU A 164 4.25 -3.44 5.69
N PRO A 165 3.06 -3.67 6.28
CA PRO A 165 2.64 -3.00 7.51
C PRO A 165 3.47 -3.51 8.69
N ILE A 166 3.81 -2.61 9.62
CA ILE A 166 4.53 -2.94 10.85
C ILE A 166 3.85 -2.39 12.11
N GLY A 167 2.78 -1.61 11.99
CA GLY A 167 2.04 -1.00 13.10
C GLY A 167 0.69 -1.66 13.38
N ALA A 168 0.00 -1.16 14.39
CA ALA A 168 -1.31 -1.62 14.85
C ALA A 168 -1.33 -3.11 15.27
N TYR A 169 -0.24 -3.61 15.87
CA TYR A 169 -0.11 -5.04 16.19
C TYR A 169 -0.35 -5.39 17.67
N ARG A 170 -0.53 -4.41 18.56
CA ARG A 170 -0.79 -4.65 19.99
C ARG A 170 -2.25 -4.40 20.37
N PRO A 171 -2.83 -5.16 21.30
CA PRO A 171 -2.26 -6.35 21.94
C PRO A 171 -2.30 -7.57 20.99
N ARG A 172 -1.24 -8.39 20.98
CA ARG A 172 -1.08 -9.51 20.03
C ARG A 172 -2.22 -10.54 20.05
N TRP A 173 -2.78 -10.83 21.22
CA TRP A 173 -3.88 -11.80 21.34
C TRP A 173 -5.13 -11.41 20.53
N PHE A 174 -5.33 -10.12 20.29
CA PHE A 174 -6.43 -9.58 19.51
C PHE A 174 -6.02 -9.22 18.08
N MET A 175 -4.91 -8.46 17.92
CA MET A 175 -4.49 -7.87 16.65
C MET A 175 -3.85 -8.87 15.67
N SER A 176 -3.29 -9.99 16.15
CA SER A 176 -2.57 -10.97 15.30
C SER A 176 -3.40 -11.58 14.16
N GLN A 177 -4.71 -11.53 14.27
CA GLN A 177 -5.60 -12.02 13.22
C GLN A 177 -5.65 -11.09 11.99
N ALA A 178 -5.37 -9.80 12.19
CA ALA A 178 -5.55 -8.76 11.19
C ALA A 178 -4.28 -7.95 10.89
N HIS A 179 -3.27 -7.98 11.77
CA HIS A 179 -2.03 -7.19 11.65
C HIS A 179 -0.81 -8.03 11.99
N ILE A 180 0.19 -8.01 11.12
CA ILE A 180 1.52 -8.55 11.39
C ILE A 180 2.30 -7.57 12.28
N ASN A 181 3.21 -8.12 13.10
CA ASN A 181 4.18 -7.34 13.85
C ASN A 181 5.49 -7.18 13.04
N PRO A 182 6.47 -6.38 13.51
CA PRO A 182 7.72 -6.17 12.80
C PRO A 182 8.50 -7.47 12.47
N GLU A 183 8.54 -8.44 13.37
CA GLU A 183 9.19 -9.74 13.12
C GLU A 183 8.46 -10.55 12.04
N GLU A 184 7.13 -10.58 12.09
CA GLU A 184 6.31 -11.22 11.05
C GLU A 184 6.44 -10.50 9.71
N ALA A 185 6.68 -9.18 9.68
CA ALA A 185 6.92 -8.42 8.45
C ALA A 185 8.26 -8.82 7.79
N ILE A 186 9.32 -9.03 8.58
CA ILE A 186 10.60 -9.57 8.07
C ILE A 186 10.35 -10.96 7.46
N ARG A 187 9.69 -11.83 8.20
CA ARG A 187 9.32 -13.17 7.71
C ARG A 187 8.43 -13.12 6.45
N ALA A 188 7.55 -12.11 6.33
CA ALA A 188 6.75 -11.90 5.13
C ALA A 188 7.63 -11.52 3.94
N GLN A 189 8.60 -10.62 4.10
CA GLN A 189 9.58 -10.30 3.07
C GLN A 189 10.35 -11.55 2.61
N GLU A 190 10.85 -12.35 3.54
CA GLU A 190 11.57 -13.60 3.24
C GLU A 190 10.68 -14.58 2.46
N THR A 191 9.43 -14.80 2.93
CA THR A 191 8.47 -15.69 2.27
C THR A 191 8.12 -15.21 0.86
N LEU A 192 7.91 -13.93 0.68
CA LEU A 192 7.68 -13.29 -0.62
C LEU A 192 8.93 -13.32 -1.51
N GLY A 193 10.11 -13.40 -0.92
CA GLY A 193 11.40 -13.25 -1.61
C GLY A 193 11.56 -11.89 -2.26
N ALA A 194 11.02 -10.86 -1.65
CA ALA A 194 11.15 -9.49 -2.13
C ALA A 194 12.55 -8.95 -1.88
N GLU A 195 13.21 -8.39 -2.89
CA GLU A 195 14.57 -7.86 -2.79
C GLU A 195 14.67 -6.72 -1.76
N THR A 196 13.67 -5.85 -1.78
CA THR A 196 13.55 -4.73 -0.85
C THR A 196 12.17 -4.74 -0.21
N ALA A 197 12.08 -4.44 1.07
CA ALA A 197 10.84 -4.11 1.75
C ALA A 197 10.91 -2.69 2.31
N VAL A 198 9.77 -2.01 2.32
CA VAL A 198 9.58 -0.73 2.99
C VAL A 198 8.43 -0.86 3.96
N ALA A 199 8.67 -0.44 5.19
CA ALA A 199 7.68 -0.41 6.25
C ALA A 199 6.61 0.63 5.97
N ILE A 200 5.35 0.24 6.17
CA ILE A 200 4.18 1.11 6.08
C ILE A 200 3.32 0.94 7.33
N HIS A 201 2.24 1.73 7.45
CA HIS A 201 1.21 1.61 8.47
C HIS A 201 1.76 1.79 9.91
N PHE A 202 2.59 2.81 10.14
CA PHE A 202 3.13 3.16 11.46
C PHE A 202 3.27 4.68 11.63
N GLY A 203 3.30 5.15 12.88
CA GLY A 203 3.70 6.51 13.25
C GLY A 203 2.82 7.64 12.69
N THR A 204 1.61 7.35 12.19
CA THR A 204 0.70 8.36 11.64
C THR A 204 -0.55 8.54 12.48
N PHE A 205 -1.21 7.45 12.86
CA PHE A 205 -2.43 7.45 13.67
C PHE A 205 -2.31 6.42 14.80
N ASP A 206 -2.89 6.74 15.98
CA ASP A 206 -3.04 5.76 17.06
C ASP A 206 -4.20 4.81 16.75
N GLN A 207 -3.88 3.64 16.23
CA GLN A 207 -4.84 2.61 15.85
C GLN A 207 -4.90 1.44 16.83
N ALA A 208 -3.88 1.29 17.68
CA ALA A 208 -3.70 0.19 18.61
C ALA A 208 -2.88 0.62 19.84
N ASP A 209 -2.44 -0.34 20.65
CA ASP A 209 -1.69 -0.06 21.89
C ASP A 209 -0.18 0.07 21.66
N ASP A 210 0.31 -0.11 20.44
CA ASP A 210 1.71 0.14 20.09
C ASP A 210 1.98 1.64 19.97
N GLY A 211 3.09 2.08 20.54
CA GLY A 211 3.51 3.49 20.53
C GLY A 211 3.94 3.95 19.13
N GLU A 212 4.01 5.28 18.93
CA GLU A 212 4.32 5.90 17.63
C GLU A 212 5.62 5.39 17.00
N LEU A 213 6.69 5.23 17.79
CA LEU A 213 8.02 4.81 17.31
C LEU A 213 8.32 3.33 17.58
N GLU A 214 7.55 2.68 18.44
CA GLU A 214 7.76 1.30 18.85
C GLU A 214 7.86 0.32 17.67
N PRO A 215 7.01 0.40 16.62
CA PRO A 215 7.11 -0.48 15.46
C PRO A 215 8.46 -0.40 14.74
N VAL A 216 9.04 0.81 14.64
CA VAL A 216 10.34 1.03 13.99
C VAL A 216 11.49 0.54 14.88
N GLU A 217 11.40 0.73 16.19
CA GLU A 217 12.40 0.25 17.16
C GLU A 217 12.41 -1.29 17.18
N GLU A 218 11.24 -1.93 17.21
CA GLU A 218 11.14 -3.39 17.15
C GLU A 218 11.62 -3.94 15.80
N LEU A 219 11.31 -3.27 14.67
CA LEU A 219 11.84 -3.67 13.36
C LEU A 219 13.37 -3.65 13.36
N LYS A 220 13.99 -2.56 13.84
CA LYS A 220 15.45 -2.45 13.93
C LYS A 220 16.06 -3.53 14.81
N ALA A 221 15.45 -3.80 15.96
CA ALA A 221 15.90 -4.85 16.87
C ALA A 221 15.79 -6.25 16.23
N ALA A 222 14.68 -6.53 15.55
CA ALA A 222 14.47 -7.81 14.85
C ALA A 222 15.47 -8.00 13.70
N LEU A 223 15.71 -6.96 12.89
CA LEU A 223 16.71 -7.01 11.80
C LEU A 223 18.13 -7.27 12.28
N ALA A 224 18.48 -6.81 13.48
CA ALA A 224 19.80 -7.10 14.07
C ALA A 224 19.99 -8.60 14.37
N HIS A 225 18.91 -9.36 14.56
CA HIS A 225 18.93 -10.80 14.79
C HIS A 225 18.72 -11.63 13.50
N HIS A 226 18.35 -10.98 12.39
CA HIS A 226 18.12 -11.59 11.07
C HIS A 226 19.04 -10.95 10.00
N PRO A 227 20.37 -11.12 10.14
CA PRO A 227 21.29 -10.48 9.20
C PRO A 227 21.32 -11.25 7.87
N ASP A 228 20.31 -11.10 7.02
CA ASP A 228 20.38 -11.54 5.62
C ASP A 228 20.77 -10.35 4.73
N PRO A 229 22.02 -10.31 4.22
CA PRO A 229 22.48 -9.22 3.37
C PRO A 229 21.77 -9.17 2.00
N LYS A 230 20.99 -10.19 1.66
CA LYS A 230 20.25 -10.26 0.40
C LYS A 230 18.92 -9.50 0.44
N HIS A 231 18.38 -9.30 1.64
CA HIS A 231 17.09 -8.64 1.81
C HIS A 231 17.26 -7.31 2.56
N ARG A 232 16.84 -6.24 1.92
CA ARG A 232 16.88 -4.89 2.48
C ARG A 232 15.49 -4.53 3.00
N PHE A 233 15.34 -4.29 4.31
CA PHE A 233 14.10 -3.79 4.91
C PHE A 233 14.32 -2.41 5.51
N LEU A 234 13.54 -1.41 5.09
CA LEU A 234 13.70 -0.01 5.46
C LEU A 234 12.43 0.53 6.11
N ALA A 235 12.60 1.35 7.14
CA ALA A 235 11.57 2.25 7.63
C ALA A 235 11.95 3.66 7.22
N LEU A 236 11.22 4.24 6.29
CA LEU A 236 11.45 5.60 5.77
C LEU A 236 10.70 6.61 6.62
N ASP A 237 11.26 7.80 6.77
CA ASP A 237 10.56 8.92 7.37
C ASP A 237 9.49 9.51 6.43
N ASN A 238 8.52 10.24 7.00
CA ASN A 238 7.50 10.92 6.21
C ASN A 238 8.13 11.90 5.21
N GLY A 239 7.88 11.67 3.92
CA GLY A 239 8.45 12.48 2.84
C GLY A 239 9.82 12.02 2.35
N GLU A 240 10.41 11.01 2.99
CA GLU A 240 11.61 10.36 2.48
C GLU A 240 11.29 9.53 1.24
N SER A 241 12.21 9.48 0.29
CA SER A 241 12.08 8.71 -0.96
C SER A 241 13.14 7.63 -1.06
N LEU A 242 12.80 6.57 -1.76
CA LEU A 242 13.70 5.48 -2.09
C LEU A 242 13.74 5.27 -3.60
N ASP A 243 14.92 5.42 -4.17
CA ASP A 243 15.17 5.00 -5.54
C ASP A 243 15.60 3.54 -5.56
N LEU A 244 14.86 2.72 -6.31
CA LEU A 244 15.26 1.34 -6.57
C LEU A 244 16.29 1.31 -7.71
N PRO A 245 17.37 0.48 -7.61
CA PRO A 245 18.32 0.33 -8.69
C PRO A 245 17.63 -0.11 -9.98
N LEU A 246 18.07 0.40 -11.12
CA LEU A 246 17.60 -0.08 -12.42
C LEU A 246 17.97 -1.56 -12.62
N LEU A 247 17.08 -2.34 -13.21
CA LEU A 247 17.41 -3.70 -13.61
C LEU A 247 18.43 -3.68 -14.78
N PRO A 248 19.27 -4.72 -14.93
CA PRO A 248 20.17 -4.81 -16.06
C PRO A 248 19.43 -4.66 -17.41
N GLY A 249 19.76 -3.62 -18.16
CA GLY A 249 19.10 -3.29 -19.45
C GLY A 249 17.93 -2.32 -19.37
N GLU A 250 17.47 -1.96 -18.18
CA GLU A 250 16.45 -0.92 -17.94
C GLU A 250 17.06 0.48 -18.22
N ARG A 251 16.29 1.37 -18.86
CA ARG A 251 16.70 2.77 -19.14
C ARG A 251 15.70 3.73 -18.50
N LEU A 252 16.20 4.85 -18.01
CA LEU A 252 15.33 5.94 -17.57
C LEU A 252 14.51 6.48 -18.76
N PRO A 253 13.24 6.86 -18.56
CA PRO A 253 12.38 7.39 -19.62
C PRO A 253 12.99 8.57 -20.40
N SER A 254 13.80 9.42 -19.74
CA SER A 254 14.53 10.53 -20.35
C SER A 254 15.62 10.08 -21.33
N GLU A 255 16.21 8.91 -21.15
CA GLU A 255 17.24 8.37 -22.04
C GLU A 255 16.65 7.63 -23.26
N ALA A 256 15.39 7.13 -23.13
CA ALA A 256 14.66 6.54 -24.24
C ALA A 256 14.22 7.61 -25.26
N LEU A 257 13.78 8.78 -24.82
CA LEU A 257 13.35 9.89 -25.66
C LEU A 257 14.51 10.57 -26.40
N ALA A 258 15.73 10.53 -25.86
CA ALA A 258 16.91 11.14 -26.49
C ALA A 258 17.41 10.39 -27.74
N LYS A 259 17.04 9.12 -27.93
CA LYS A 259 17.44 8.31 -29.09
C LYS A 259 16.46 8.31 -30.27
N GLU A 260 15.18 8.60 -30.00
CA GLU A 260 14.16 8.71 -31.04
C GLU A 260 14.20 10.05 -31.79
N GLY A 261 14.88 11.07 -31.24
CA GLY A 261 15.09 12.38 -31.88
C GLY A 261 16.30 12.52 -32.76
N GLN A 262 17.07 11.44 -33.01
CA GLN A 262 18.28 11.44 -33.85
C GLN A 262 18.20 10.46 -35.03
N GLY A 263 17.01 10.01 -35.44
CA GLY A 263 16.75 9.18 -36.61
C GLY A 263 16.12 9.95 -37.76
#